data_0c08696915c1ce204e69b0085373216b
#
_entry.id   0c08696915c1ce204e69b0085373216b
#
_cell.length_a   1.000
_cell.length_b   1.000
_cell.length_c   1.000
_cell.angle_alpha   90.00
_cell.angle_beta   90.00
_cell.angle_gamma   90.00
#
_symmetry.space_group_name_H-M   'P 1'
#
loop_
_entity.id
_entity.type
_entity.pdbx_description
1 polymer ?
#
loop_
_entity_poly.entity_id
_entity_poly.type
_entity_poly.pdbx_seq_one_letter_code
_entity_poly.pdbx_strand_id
1 'polypeptide(L)'
;KAIKDKVDLPMIGLWKIWHDDTDVFITPTMDAARAVWEAGAEIIALDCTSQITHENTQAWDLIKTVKQEIPEAIIFADVSNMEEAARAVENGADIVAPTLYGYTKETEHIEGADYRMFAEMCRTFRDEAFVMMEGHIYTPEDAMKCIYLGAHSVVVGSAITRPHLTAKRFVDLLGGYQDNWRDAEKAKH
;
A
#
# COMPACT_ATOMS: atom_id res chain seq x y z
N LYS A 1 -3.27 -12.36 -15.69
CA LYS A 1 -3.88 -13.48 -16.47
C LYS A 1 -3.41 -14.84 -15.96
N ALA A 2 -2.08 -15.14 -15.97
CA ALA A 2 -1.56 -16.44 -15.51
C ALA A 2 -1.91 -16.78 -14.03
N ILE A 3 -2.06 -15.80 -13.17
CA ILE A 3 -2.48 -15.99 -11.77
C ILE A 3 -3.97 -16.34 -11.73
N LYS A 4 -4.83 -15.60 -12.42
CA LYS A 4 -6.29 -15.86 -12.47
C LYS A 4 -6.62 -17.24 -13.03
N ASP A 5 -5.79 -17.77 -13.96
CA ASP A 5 -5.96 -19.12 -14.50
C ASP A 5 -5.71 -20.23 -13.44
N LYS A 6 -5.14 -19.87 -12.28
CA LYS A 6 -4.75 -20.83 -11.22
C LYS A 6 -5.47 -20.60 -9.90
N VAL A 7 -5.98 -19.38 -9.65
CA VAL A 7 -6.52 -18.98 -8.36
C VAL A 7 -7.86 -18.29 -8.57
N ASP A 8 -8.91 -18.83 -7.94
CA ASP A 8 -10.25 -18.25 -7.96
C ASP A 8 -10.46 -17.35 -6.71
N LEU A 9 -9.69 -16.25 -6.68
CA LEU A 9 -9.80 -15.20 -5.66
C LEU A 9 -9.87 -13.83 -6.33
N PRO A 10 -10.52 -12.84 -5.71
CA PRO A 10 -10.43 -11.45 -6.16
C PRO A 10 -8.97 -11.02 -6.25
N MET A 11 -8.63 -10.32 -7.32
CA MET A 11 -7.25 -9.91 -7.58
C MET A 11 -7.14 -8.39 -7.60
N ILE A 12 -6.29 -7.85 -6.73
CA ILE A 12 -5.86 -6.45 -6.79
C ILE A 12 -4.70 -6.39 -7.79
N GLY A 13 -4.90 -5.65 -8.87
CA GLY A 13 -3.90 -5.46 -9.91
C GLY A 13 -3.42 -4.01 -9.97
N LEU A 14 -2.17 -3.86 -10.35
CA LEU A 14 -1.55 -2.57 -10.61
C LEU A 14 -0.46 -2.69 -11.67
N TRP A 15 -0.14 -1.56 -12.30
CA TRP A 15 1.01 -1.46 -13.20
C TRP A 15 1.87 -0.27 -12.81
N LYS A 16 3.11 -0.53 -12.36
CA LYS A 16 4.06 0.52 -12.01
C LYS A 16 4.71 1.08 -13.27
N ILE A 17 4.45 2.34 -13.57
CA ILE A 17 5.03 3.09 -14.68
C ILE A 17 5.69 4.35 -14.10
N TRP A 18 6.98 4.49 -14.33
CA TRP A 18 7.77 5.60 -13.82
C TRP A 18 7.94 6.66 -14.91
N HIS A 19 7.73 7.91 -14.55
CA HIS A 19 7.97 9.09 -15.37
C HIS A 19 8.98 10.00 -14.70
N ASP A 20 9.83 10.68 -15.45
CA ASP A 20 10.92 11.52 -14.89
C ASP A 20 10.39 12.82 -14.26
N ASP A 21 9.18 13.22 -14.57
CA ASP A 21 8.54 14.50 -14.20
C ASP A 21 7.54 14.38 -13.05
N THR A 22 7.27 13.17 -12.56
CA THR A 22 6.32 12.94 -11.47
C THR A 22 6.68 11.74 -10.63
N ASP A 23 6.31 11.76 -9.34
CA ASP A 23 6.44 10.62 -8.45
C ASP A 23 5.18 9.72 -8.45
N VAL A 24 4.14 10.05 -9.24
CA VAL A 24 2.96 9.19 -9.43
C VAL A 24 3.32 8.01 -10.34
N PHE A 25 3.24 6.78 -9.79
CA PHE A 25 3.72 5.61 -10.52
C PHE A 25 2.82 4.37 -10.44
N ILE A 26 1.84 4.33 -9.53
CA ILE A 26 0.91 3.19 -9.42
C ILE A 26 -0.25 3.40 -10.38
N THR A 27 -0.24 2.67 -11.49
CA THR A 27 -1.29 2.71 -12.53
C THR A 27 -1.66 4.17 -12.89
N PRO A 28 -0.68 4.98 -13.37
CA PRO A 28 -0.81 6.44 -13.39
C PRO A 28 -1.68 6.98 -14.54
N THR A 29 -2.18 6.13 -15.43
CA THR A 29 -2.95 6.52 -16.62
C THR A 29 -4.14 5.61 -16.85
N MET A 30 -5.12 6.09 -17.65
CA MET A 30 -6.28 5.27 -18.06
C MET A 30 -5.86 4.05 -18.88
N ASP A 31 -4.85 4.16 -19.73
CA ASP A 31 -4.34 3.03 -20.51
C ASP A 31 -3.73 1.95 -19.61
N ALA A 32 -3.04 2.35 -18.56
CA ALA A 32 -2.53 1.41 -17.56
C ALA A 32 -3.67 0.73 -16.79
N ALA A 33 -4.70 1.47 -16.38
CA ALA A 33 -5.88 0.92 -15.70
C ALA A 33 -6.62 -0.08 -16.59
N ARG A 34 -6.80 0.23 -17.87
CA ARG A 34 -7.43 -0.66 -18.85
C ARG A 34 -6.62 -1.95 -19.03
N ALA A 35 -5.30 -1.85 -19.16
CA ALA A 35 -4.43 -3.02 -19.27
C ALA A 35 -4.48 -3.93 -18.03
N VAL A 36 -4.57 -3.35 -16.84
CA VAL A 36 -4.74 -4.09 -15.57
C VAL A 36 -6.08 -4.83 -15.56
N TRP A 37 -7.16 -4.17 -15.97
CA TRP A 37 -8.49 -4.77 -16.10
C TRP A 37 -8.50 -5.92 -17.10
N GLU A 38 -7.97 -5.72 -18.31
CA GLU A 38 -7.88 -6.73 -19.36
C GLU A 38 -6.99 -7.93 -18.98
N ALA A 39 -6.05 -7.73 -18.06
CA ALA A 39 -5.29 -8.81 -17.46
C ALA A 39 -6.10 -9.69 -16.51
N GLY A 40 -7.32 -9.24 -16.13
CA GLY A 40 -8.29 -9.97 -15.32
C GLY A 40 -8.28 -9.59 -13.83
N ALA A 41 -7.75 -8.42 -13.48
CA ALA A 41 -7.89 -7.88 -12.11
C ALA A 41 -9.27 -7.26 -11.95
N GLU A 42 -10.01 -7.65 -10.93
CA GLU A 42 -11.30 -7.05 -10.59
C GLU A 42 -11.15 -5.76 -9.80
N ILE A 43 -10.05 -5.62 -9.09
CA ILE A 43 -9.69 -4.47 -8.26
C ILE A 43 -8.48 -3.80 -8.87
N ILE A 44 -8.59 -2.52 -9.22
CA ILE A 44 -7.50 -1.73 -9.82
C ILE A 44 -6.94 -0.79 -8.76
N ALA A 45 -5.66 -0.97 -8.41
CA ALA A 45 -4.97 -0.07 -7.51
C ALA A 45 -4.42 1.13 -8.27
N LEU A 46 -4.71 2.33 -7.77
CA LEU A 46 -4.34 3.62 -8.34
C LEU A 46 -3.57 4.45 -7.30
N ASP A 47 -2.53 5.15 -7.72
CA ASP A 47 -1.97 6.24 -6.95
C ASP A 47 -3.02 7.35 -6.81
N CYS A 48 -3.37 7.68 -5.58
CA CYS A 48 -4.37 8.70 -5.28
C CYS A 48 -3.82 9.78 -4.33
N THR A 49 -2.52 10.04 -4.45
CA THR A 49 -1.85 11.11 -3.70
C THR A 49 -2.21 12.51 -4.21
N SER A 50 -1.82 13.53 -3.46
CA SER A 50 -1.97 14.95 -3.84
C SER A 50 -1.08 15.38 -5.00
N GLN A 51 -0.30 14.46 -5.56
CA GLN A 51 0.66 14.74 -6.62
C GLN A 51 -0.03 14.90 -7.99
N ILE A 52 0.67 15.58 -8.88
CA ILE A 52 0.25 15.78 -10.26
C ILE A 52 0.82 14.65 -11.12
N THR A 53 -0.01 14.04 -11.94
CA THR A 53 0.39 13.00 -12.89
C THR A 53 1.20 13.57 -14.06
N HIS A 54 1.86 12.71 -14.83
CA HIS A 54 2.51 13.07 -16.09
C HIS A 54 1.54 13.75 -17.10
N GLU A 55 0.24 13.45 -17.03
CA GLU A 55 -0.81 14.08 -17.86
C GLU A 55 -1.28 15.43 -17.30
N ASN A 56 -0.59 15.98 -16.28
CA ASN A 56 -0.91 17.26 -15.65
C ASN A 56 -2.31 17.32 -15.01
N THR A 57 -2.75 16.21 -14.42
CA THR A 57 -4.00 16.08 -13.65
C THR A 57 -3.70 15.68 -12.21
N GLN A 58 -4.65 15.85 -11.30
CA GLN A 58 -4.55 15.29 -9.95
C GLN A 58 -4.63 13.76 -10.02
N ALA A 59 -3.79 13.05 -9.25
CA ALA A 59 -3.73 11.58 -9.31
C ALA A 59 -5.09 10.94 -8.99
N TRP A 60 -5.83 11.43 -8.01
CA TRP A 60 -7.17 10.94 -7.65
C TRP A 60 -8.27 11.20 -8.71
N ASP A 61 -8.07 12.11 -9.67
CA ASP A 61 -9.08 12.37 -10.72
C ASP A 61 -9.22 11.18 -11.68
N LEU A 62 -8.19 10.35 -11.78
CA LEU A 62 -8.23 9.13 -12.59
C LEU A 62 -9.33 8.17 -12.13
N ILE A 63 -9.71 8.17 -10.85
CA ILE A 63 -10.80 7.35 -10.32
C ILE A 63 -12.09 7.57 -11.13
N LYS A 64 -12.48 8.83 -11.36
CA LYS A 64 -13.71 9.17 -12.10
C LYS A 64 -13.65 8.65 -13.53
N THR A 65 -12.50 8.80 -14.19
CA THR A 65 -12.31 8.34 -15.57
C THR A 65 -12.44 6.83 -15.65
N VAL A 66 -11.79 6.08 -14.70
CA VAL A 66 -11.90 4.63 -14.67
C VAL A 66 -13.33 4.18 -14.40
N LYS A 67 -14.03 4.79 -13.43
CA LYS A 67 -15.45 4.48 -13.14
C LYS A 67 -16.39 4.76 -14.30
N GLN A 68 -16.09 5.75 -15.15
CA GLN A 68 -16.87 6.04 -16.35
C GLN A 68 -16.63 5.03 -17.47
N GLU A 69 -15.38 4.62 -17.69
CA GLU A 69 -15.00 3.70 -18.78
C GLU A 69 -15.15 2.21 -18.40
N ILE A 70 -14.94 1.87 -17.14
CA ILE A 70 -15.00 0.51 -16.60
C ILE A 70 -15.87 0.52 -15.31
N PRO A 71 -17.18 0.67 -15.42
CA PRO A 71 -18.09 0.81 -14.26
C PRO A 71 -18.03 -0.34 -13.26
N GLU A 72 -17.67 -1.55 -13.73
CA GLU A 72 -17.56 -2.75 -12.90
C GLU A 72 -16.25 -2.83 -12.11
N ALA A 73 -15.25 -2.00 -12.45
CA ALA A 73 -13.98 -2.01 -11.73
C ALA A 73 -14.14 -1.54 -10.28
N ILE A 74 -13.58 -2.30 -9.36
CA ILE A 74 -13.42 -1.88 -7.97
C ILE A 74 -12.12 -1.08 -7.87
N ILE A 75 -12.18 0.13 -7.32
CA ILE A 75 -11.02 1.01 -7.23
C ILE A 75 -10.40 0.94 -5.84
N PHE A 76 -9.12 0.58 -5.82
CA PHE A 76 -8.26 0.61 -4.64
C PHE A 76 -7.40 1.87 -4.71
N ALA A 77 -7.62 2.80 -3.79
CA ALA A 77 -6.88 4.05 -3.72
C ALA A 77 -5.68 3.95 -2.76
N ASP A 78 -4.48 4.01 -3.33
CA ASP A 78 -3.22 4.12 -2.59
C ASP A 78 -3.01 5.59 -2.20
N VAL A 79 -3.06 5.89 -0.90
CA VAL A 79 -2.96 7.24 -0.34
C VAL A 79 -1.84 7.33 0.69
N SER A 80 -1.44 8.55 1.08
CA SER A 80 -0.44 8.79 2.11
C SER A 80 -0.98 9.50 3.36
N ASN A 81 -2.18 10.07 3.30
CA ASN A 81 -2.77 10.84 4.39
C ASN A 81 -4.30 10.86 4.33
N MET A 82 -4.93 11.49 5.35
CA MET A 82 -6.39 11.55 5.49
C MET A 82 -7.07 12.42 4.44
N GLU A 83 -6.43 13.50 3.98
CA GLU A 83 -7.02 14.37 2.95
C GLU A 83 -7.11 13.65 1.62
N GLU A 84 -6.06 12.94 1.23
CA GLU A 84 -6.03 12.13 0.01
C GLU A 84 -7.08 11.01 0.06
N ALA A 85 -7.24 10.34 1.22
CA ALA A 85 -8.27 9.34 1.41
C ALA A 85 -9.68 9.93 1.23
N ALA A 86 -9.95 11.11 1.80
CA ALA A 86 -11.24 11.79 1.63
C ALA A 86 -11.49 12.13 0.15
N ARG A 87 -10.49 12.67 -0.55
CA ARG A 87 -10.59 12.96 -2.00
C ARG A 87 -10.81 11.70 -2.84
N ALA A 88 -10.14 10.60 -2.51
CA ALA A 88 -10.33 9.35 -3.22
C ALA A 88 -11.77 8.83 -3.04
N VAL A 89 -12.31 8.84 -1.83
CA VAL A 89 -13.70 8.43 -1.55
C VAL A 89 -14.71 9.35 -2.25
N GLU A 90 -14.54 10.67 -2.18
CA GLU A 90 -15.37 11.64 -2.90
C GLU A 90 -15.37 11.41 -4.43
N ASN A 91 -14.27 10.91 -4.99
CA ASN A 91 -14.14 10.57 -6.40
C ASN A 91 -14.65 9.17 -6.76
N GLY A 92 -15.09 8.36 -5.77
CA GLY A 92 -15.70 7.06 -5.97
C GLY A 92 -14.77 5.85 -5.77
N ALA A 93 -13.69 6.00 -4.99
CA ALA A 93 -12.89 4.86 -4.56
C ALA A 93 -13.73 3.93 -3.69
N ASP A 94 -13.64 2.62 -3.95
CA ASP A 94 -14.32 1.58 -3.18
C ASP A 94 -13.48 1.12 -1.99
N ILE A 95 -12.16 1.24 -2.11
CA ILE A 95 -11.17 0.84 -1.11
C ILE A 95 -10.15 1.97 -0.94
N VAL A 96 -9.76 2.26 0.30
CA VAL A 96 -8.67 3.19 0.63
C VAL A 96 -7.64 2.51 1.52
N ALA A 97 -6.36 2.75 1.24
CA ALA A 97 -5.25 2.22 2.02
C ALA A 97 -4.09 3.22 2.11
N PRO A 98 -3.45 3.39 3.30
CA PRO A 98 -2.32 4.28 3.47
C PRO A 98 -1.00 3.67 2.96
N THR A 99 -1.04 3.04 1.78
CA THR A 99 0.09 2.33 1.15
C THR A 99 1.29 3.24 0.94
N LEU A 100 1.03 4.50 0.58
CA LEU A 100 2.05 5.49 0.25
C LEU A 100 2.50 6.35 1.43
N TYR A 101 1.99 6.10 2.64
CA TYR A 101 2.50 6.73 3.87
C TYR A 101 3.96 6.35 4.09
N GLY A 102 4.82 7.36 4.25
CA GLY A 102 6.28 7.21 4.31
C GLY A 102 6.99 7.16 2.95
N TYR A 103 6.24 7.32 1.84
CA TYR A 103 6.79 7.27 0.47
C TYR A 103 6.51 8.53 -0.36
N THR A 104 5.78 9.51 0.18
CA THR A 104 5.58 10.82 -0.45
C THR A 104 6.51 11.86 0.18
N LYS A 105 6.77 12.97 -0.51
CA LYS A 105 7.62 14.06 0.01
C LYS A 105 7.18 14.59 1.37
N GLU A 106 5.87 14.58 1.62
CA GLU A 106 5.27 15.02 2.87
C GLU A 106 5.49 14.02 4.02
N THR A 107 5.64 12.73 3.70
CA THR A 107 5.67 11.64 4.69
C THR A 107 6.98 10.84 4.71
N GLU A 108 7.90 11.02 3.76
CA GLU A 108 9.15 10.22 3.62
C GLU A 108 10.08 10.26 4.85
N HIS A 109 9.93 11.30 5.69
CA HIS A 109 10.71 11.46 6.93
C HIS A 109 10.14 10.64 8.10
N ILE A 110 9.04 9.92 7.91
CA ILE A 110 8.33 9.17 8.95
C ILE A 110 8.63 7.68 8.75
N GLU A 111 9.07 7.03 9.82
CA GLU A 111 9.32 5.59 9.82
C GLU A 111 8.15 4.82 10.44
N GLY A 112 7.77 3.70 9.79
CA GLY A 112 6.75 2.79 10.28
C GLY A 112 5.32 3.21 9.98
N ALA A 113 4.34 2.48 10.52
CA ALA A 113 2.92 2.71 10.31
C ALA A 113 2.37 3.75 11.29
N ASP A 114 1.58 4.71 10.79
CA ASP A 114 0.78 5.59 11.66
C ASP A 114 -0.56 4.93 12.01
N TYR A 115 -0.55 4.15 13.10
CA TYR A 115 -1.76 3.50 13.59
C TYR A 115 -2.84 4.47 14.10
N ARG A 116 -2.48 5.71 14.46
CA ARG A 116 -3.44 6.72 14.88
C ARG A 116 -4.21 7.25 13.68
N MET A 117 -3.51 7.66 12.63
CA MET A 117 -4.11 8.06 11.36
C MET A 117 -4.94 6.92 10.78
N PHE A 118 -4.42 5.68 10.80
CA PHE A 118 -5.15 4.52 10.30
C PHE A 118 -6.45 4.26 11.06
N ALA A 119 -6.44 4.33 12.40
CA ALA A 119 -7.66 4.19 13.21
C ALA A 119 -8.68 5.31 12.94
N GLU A 120 -8.21 6.52 12.64
CA GLU A 120 -9.06 7.64 12.23
C GLU A 120 -9.68 7.38 10.85
N MET A 121 -8.89 6.91 9.89
CA MET A 121 -9.34 6.50 8.56
C MET A 121 -10.45 5.43 8.65
N CYS A 122 -10.24 4.39 9.46
CA CYS A 122 -11.24 3.35 9.70
C CYS A 122 -12.55 3.91 10.26
N ARG A 123 -12.50 4.86 11.22
CA ARG A 123 -13.72 5.47 11.79
C ARG A 123 -14.43 6.38 10.80
N THR A 124 -13.66 7.12 10.00
CA THR A 124 -14.21 8.12 9.08
C THR A 124 -14.90 7.48 7.89
N PHE A 125 -14.27 6.48 7.28
CA PHE A 125 -14.73 5.96 5.97
C PHE A 125 -15.43 4.60 6.03
N ARG A 126 -15.61 3.99 7.21
CA ARG A 126 -16.17 2.64 7.39
C ARG A 126 -17.50 2.37 6.67
N ASP A 127 -18.34 3.40 6.51
CA ASP A 127 -19.67 3.28 5.92
C ASP A 127 -19.69 3.72 4.44
N GLU A 128 -18.55 4.22 3.93
CA GLU A 128 -18.43 4.77 2.57
C GLU A 128 -17.47 3.95 1.69
N ALA A 129 -16.39 3.40 2.27
CA ALA A 129 -15.38 2.62 1.57
C ALA A 129 -14.81 1.52 2.45
N PHE A 130 -14.26 0.47 1.83
CA PHE A 130 -13.43 -0.49 2.57
C PHE A 130 -12.11 0.17 2.95
N VAL A 131 -11.75 0.11 4.24
CA VAL A 131 -10.46 0.60 4.70
C VAL A 131 -9.53 -0.58 4.89
N MET A 132 -8.45 -0.63 4.14
CA MET A 132 -7.44 -1.68 4.21
C MET A 132 -6.12 -1.10 4.71
N MET A 133 -5.37 -1.89 5.45
CA MET A 133 -4.00 -1.51 5.80
C MET A 133 -3.04 -2.15 4.82
N GLU A 134 -2.27 -1.34 4.14
CA GLU A 134 -1.13 -1.73 3.31
C GLU A 134 0.07 -0.85 3.65
N GLY A 135 1.25 -1.45 3.63
CA GLY A 135 2.49 -0.80 4.05
C GLY A 135 2.83 -1.05 5.52
N HIS A 136 4.12 -1.20 5.80
CA HIS A 136 4.70 -1.35 7.15
C HIS A 136 4.16 -2.52 8.00
N ILE A 137 3.52 -3.53 7.41
CA ILE A 137 3.10 -4.76 8.09
C ILE A 137 4.21 -5.79 8.02
N TYR A 138 4.85 -6.03 9.15
CA TYR A 138 6.04 -6.87 9.21
C TYR A 138 5.87 -8.11 10.08
N THR A 139 4.91 -8.10 10.98
CA THR A 139 4.62 -9.20 11.90
C THR A 139 3.12 -9.55 11.90
N PRO A 140 2.75 -10.77 12.31
CA PRO A 140 1.34 -11.13 12.51
C PRO A 140 0.64 -10.21 13.53
N GLU A 141 1.36 -9.72 14.54
CA GLU A 141 0.87 -8.80 15.55
C GLU A 141 0.50 -7.43 14.96
N ASP A 142 1.31 -6.93 14.00
CA ASP A 142 0.98 -5.71 13.24
C ASP A 142 -0.33 -5.89 12.48
N ALA A 143 -0.49 -7.02 11.78
CA ALA A 143 -1.71 -7.33 11.04
C ALA A 143 -2.93 -7.41 11.98
N MET A 144 -2.81 -8.15 13.09
CA MET A 144 -3.86 -8.28 14.09
C MET A 144 -4.24 -6.92 14.70
N LYS A 145 -3.26 -6.07 14.99
CA LYS A 145 -3.49 -4.71 15.49
C LYS A 145 -4.33 -3.89 14.51
N CYS A 146 -4.05 -3.97 13.21
CA CYS A 146 -4.84 -3.26 12.20
C CYS A 146 -6.30 -3.73 12.18
N ILE A 147 -6.55 -5.03 12.28
CA ILE A 147 -7.92 -5.57 12.37
C ILE A 147 -8.64 -5.03 13.62
N TYR A 148 -7.98 -5.00 14.78
CA TYR A 148 -8.57 -4.42 16.01
C TYR A 148 -8.83 -2.92 15.90
N LEU A 149 -8.09 -2.20 15.08
CA LEU A 149 -8.31 -0.78 14.81
C LEU A 149 -9.47 -0.52 13.83
N GLY A 150 -10.01 -1.57 13.21
CA GLY A 150 -11.18 -1.50 12.32
C GLY A 150 -10.87 -1.72 10.85
N ALA A 151 -9.69 -2.24 10.49
CA ALA A 151 -9.40 -2.62 9.12
C ALA A 151 -10.37 -3.70 8.63
N HIS A 152 -10.86 -3.57 7.41
CA HIS A 152 -11.62 -4.63 6.74
C HIS A 152 -10.70 -5.75 6.26
N SER A 153 -9.45 -5.42 5.90
CA SER A 153 -8.41 -6.38 5.53
C SER A 153 -7.02 -5.74 5.67
N VAL A 154 -5.99 -6.58 5.53
CA VAL A 154 -4.59 -6.15 5.54
C VAL A 154 -3.84 -6.75 4.37
N VAL A 155 -2.91 -5.99 3.79
CA VAL A 155 -2.00 -6.46 2.75
C VAL A 155 -0.61 -6.62 3.34
N VAL A 156 -0.06 -7.83 3.25
CA VAL A 156 1.29 -8.15 3.73
C VAL A 156 2.19 -8.43 2.53
N GLY A 157 3.07 -7.50 2.24
CA GLY A 157 3.99 -7.58 1.10
C GLY A 157 5.36 -8.16 1.47
N SER A 158 6.34 -7.29 1.69
CA SER A 158 7.77 -7.63 1.84
C SER A 158 8.07 -8.65 2.93
N ALA A 159 7.27 -8.70 4.00
CA ALA A 159 7.44 -9.67 5.08
C ALA A 159 7.28 -11.12 4.60
N ILE A 160 6.49 -11.35 3.54
CA ILE A 160 6.24 -12.68 2.96
C ILE A 160 7.03 -12.87 1.67
N THR A 161 7.02 -11.86 0.78
CA THR A 161 7.54 -11.99 -0.60
C THR A 161 9.04 -11.71 -0.71
N ARG A 162 9.67 -11.15 0.34
CA ARG A 162 11.10 -10.84 0.39
C ARG A 162 11.76 -11.47 1.62
N PRO A 163 11.91 -12.81 1.66
CA PRO A 163 12.40 -13.54 2.85
C PRO A 163 13.81 -13.10 3.26
N HIS A 164 14.64 -12.64 2.34
CA HIS A 164 15.97 -12.09 2.65
C HIS A 164 15.91 -10.81 3.50
N LEU A 165 14.91 -9.94 3.30
CA LEU A 165 14.70 -8.75 4.14
C LEU A 165 14.19 -9.13 5.52
N THR A 166 13.34 -10.13 5.60
CA THR A 166 12.88 -10.67 6.88
C THR A 166 14.05 -11.29 7.65
N ALA A 167 14.87 -12.12 7.01
CA ALA A 167 16.07 -12.69 7.62
C ALA A 167 17.05 -11.60 8.10
N LYS A 168 17.24 -10.55 7.29
CA LYS A 168 18.11 -9.41 7.65
C LYS A 168 17.68 -8.76 8.96
N ARG A 169 16.39 -8.56 9.20
CA ARG A 169 15.90 -7.98 10.48
C ARG A 169 16.30 -8.79 11.70
N PHE A 170 16.23 -10.13 11.61
CA PHE A 170 16.69 -11.00 12.68
C PHE A 170 18.20 -10.86 12.90
N VAL A 171 18.97 -10.86 11.82
CA VAL A 171 20.44 -10.73 11.89
C VAL A 171 20.85 -9.38 12.48
N ASP A 172 20.25 -8.29 12.03
CA ASP A 172 20.56 -6.94 12.52
C ASP A 172 20.25 -6.81 14.03
N LEU A 173 19.13 -7.39 14.48
CA LEU A 173 18.77 -7.37 15.90
C LEU A 173 19.69 -8.24 16.75
N LEU A 174 20.15 -9.36 16.24
CA LEU A 174 21.03 -10.30 16.96
C LEU A 174 22.52 -9.93 16.87
N GLY A 175 22.93 -9.09 15.91
CA GLY A 175 24.33 -8.72 15.66
C GLY A 175 25.05 -8.20 16.88
N GLY A 176 24.43 -7.36 17.69
CA GLY A 176 24.97 -6.84 18.94
C GLY A 176 25.21 -7.89 20.04
N TYR A 177 24.53 -9.03 19.98
CA TYR A 177 24.73 -10.14 20.92
C TYR A 177 25.97 -10.99 20.58
N GLN A 178 26.34 -11.09 19.31
CA GLN A 178 27.50 -11.89 18.88
C GLN A 178 28.83 -11.25 19.35
N ASP A 179 28.92 -9.95 19.34
CA ASP A 179 30.11 -9.23 19.79
C ASP A 179 30.32 -9.38 21.28
N ASN A 180 29.26 -9.29 22.08
CA ASN A 180 29.31 -9.50 23.55
C ASN A 180 29.72 -10.94 23.92
N TRP A 181 29.35 -11.94 23.13
CA TRP A 181 29.68 -13.34 23.40
C TRP A 181 31.15 -13.65 23.16
N ARG A 182 31.71 -13.13 22.06
CA ARG A 182 33.13 -13.27 21.71
C ARG A 182 34.04 -12.56 22.71
N ASP A 183 33.62 -11.41 23.20
CA ASP A 183 34.38 -10.66 24.22
C ASP A 183 34.33 -11.33 25.61
N ALA A 184 33.20 -11.98 25.95
CA ALA A 184 33.07 -12.75 27.16
C ALA A 184 33.95 -14.04 27.19
N GLU A 185 34.20 -14.66 26.03
CA GLU A 185 35.12 -15.77 25.89
C GLU A 185 36.57 -15.32 25.97
N LYS A 186 36.93 -14.18 25.38
CA LYS A 186 38.31 -13.62 25.50
C LYS A 186 38.66 -13.15 26.89
N ALA A 187 37.68 -12.76 27.69
CA ALA A 187 37.91 -12.36 29.10
C ALA A 187 38.13 -13.54 30.07
N LYS A 188 38.01 -14.79 29.60
CA LYS A 188 38.21 -16.03 30.39
C LYS A 188 39.59 -16.65 30.17
N HIS A 189 40.45 -16.08 29.36
CA HIS A 189 41.85 -16.44 29.11
C HIS A 189 42.78 -15.26 29.40
#